data_03466d7fe0b7dc7ca2f5212d200acfa0
#
_entry.id   03466d7fe0b7dc7ca2f5212d200acfa0
#
_cell.length_a   1.000
_cell.length_b   1.000
_cell.length_c   1.000
_cell.angle_alpha   90.00
_cell.angle_beta   90.00
_cell.angle_gamma   90.00
#
_symmetry.space_group_name_H-M   'P 1'
#
loop_
_entity.id
_entity.type
_entity.pdbx_description
1 polymer ?
#
loop_
_entity_poly.entity_id
_entity_poly.type
_entity_poly.pdbx_seq_one_letter_code
_entity_poly.pdbx_strand_id
1 'polypeptide(L)'
;MLVIDNVRDMQLQSLSWRAAGWRIAFVPTMGNLHEGHLGLVREAVRRADRVVVSIFVNPLQFDEAADFEHYPRTFDQDLQHLSQLNVAAVFAPDEAAMYPEGRDNITRVEVPQLTSELEGARRPGHFTGVATVVTKLFQAVLPDVALFGEKDYQQLLVVRKLVA
;
A
#
# COMPACT_ATOMS: atom_id res chain seq x y z
N MET A 1 -7.11 -13.70 -10.77
CA MET A 1 -6.35 -12.77 -9.88
C MET A 1 -4.87 -13.14 -9.94
N LEU A 2 -4.03 -12.23 -10.40
CA LEU A 2 -2.57 -12.41 -10.44
C LEU A 2 -1.99 -12.20 -9.04
N VAL A 3 -0.88 -12.89 -8.72
CA VAL A 3 -0.07 -12.57 -7.54
C VAL A 3 1.31 -12.15 -8.05
N ILE A 4 1.72 -10.94 -7.73
CA ILE A 4 2.95 -10.31 -8.23
C ILE A 4 3.79 -9.90 -7.02
N ASP A 5 5.05 -10.29 -6.99
CA ASP A 5 5.94 -10.12 -5.85
C ASP A 5 7.11 -9.15 -6.10
N ASN A 6 7.24 -8.63 -7.30
CA ASN A 6 8.31 -7.68 -7.62
C ASN A 6 7.80 -6.41 -8.31
N VAL A 7 8.51 -5.32 -8.09
CA VAL A 7 8.13 -3.97 -8.55
C VAL A 7 8.08 -3.89 -10.07
N ARG A 8 9.04 -4.48 -10.77
CA ARG A 8 9.14 -4.41 -12.23
C ARG A 8 7.94 -5.06 -12.91
N ASP A 9 7.57 -6.26 -12.49
CA ASP A 9 6.45 -6.99 -13.09
C ASP A 9 5.12 -6.28 -12.78
N MET A 10 4.99 -5.69 -11.58
CA MET A 10 3.82 -4.88 -11.26
C MET A 10 3.72 -3.65 -12.17
N GLN A 11 4.81 -2.92 -12.39
CA GLN A 11 4.83 -1.78 -13.31
C GLN A 11 4.49 -2.19 -14.75
N LEU A 12 5.10 -3.26 -15.25
CA LEU A 12 4.82 -3.75 -16.60
C LEU A 12 3.36 -4.15 -16.77
N GLN A 13 2.78 -4.82 -15.78
CA GLN A 13 1.36 -5.18 -15.79
C GLN A 13 0.47 -3.93 -15.82
N SER A 14 0.76 -2.95 -14.96
CA SER A 14 0.02 -1.68 -14.92
C SER A 14 0.12 -0.91 -16.24
N LEU A 15 1.31 -0.83 -16.81
CA LEU A 15 1.51 -0.18 -18.11
C LEU A 15 0.74 -0.89 -19.24
N SER A 16 0.70 -2.22 -19.23
CA SER A 16 -0.10 -3.01 -20.17
C SER A 16 -1.61 -2.68 -20.04
N TRP A 17 -2.14 -2.60 -18.83
CA TRP A 17 -3.53 -2.22 -18.61
C TRP A 17 -3.83 -0.79 -19.07
N ARG A 18 -2.95 0.15 -18.75
CA ARG A 18 -3.10 1.55 -19.19
C ARG A 18 -3.06 1.69 -20.71
N ALA A 19 -2.16 0.93 -21.37
CA ALA A 19 -2.09 0.91 -22.85
C ALA A 19 -3.38 0.35 -23.48
N ALA A 20 -4.07 -0.54 -22.80
CA ALA A 20 -5.39 -1.05 -23.19
C ALA A 20 -6.56 -0.08 -22.88
N GLY A 21 -6.27 1.09 -22.27
CA GLY A 21 -7.27 2.08 -21.89
C GLY A 21 -7.98 1.81 -20.57
N TRP A 22 -7.49 0.87 -19.74
CA TRP A 22 -8.10 0.51 -18.47
C TRP A 22 -7.64 1.40 -17.34
N ARG A 23 -8.60 1.80 -16.50
CA ARG A 23 -8.34 2.52 -15.25
C ARG A 23 -7.96 1.55 -14.15
N ILE A 24 -7.00 1.94 -13.32
CA ILE A 24 -6.48 1.15 -12.21
C ILE A 24 -6.88 1.80 -10.88
N ALA A 25 -7.56 1.04 -10.03
CA ALA A 25 -7.76 1.39 -8.62
C ALA A 25 -6.81 0.59 -7.73
N PHE A 26 -6.32 1.23 -6.68
CA PHE A 26 -5.36 0.65 -5.76
C PHE A 26 -5.84 0.73 -4.30
N VAL A 27 -5.72 -0.36 -3.59
CA VAL A 27 -6.00 -0.46 -2.15
C VAL A 27 -4.73 -0.97 -1.44
N PRO A 28 -3.92 -0.08 -0.86
CA PRO A 28 -2.75 -0.50 -0.09
C PRO A 28 -3.14 -1.07 1.26
N THR A 29 -2.58 -2.22 1.62
CA THR A 29 -2.77 -2.89 2.91
C THR A 29 -1.49 -3.52 3.43
N MET A 30 -1.48 -3.86 4.70
CA MET A 30 -0.44 -4.69 5.31
C MET A 30 -0.90 -6.15 5.51
N GLY A 31 -1.97 -6.58 4.84
CA GLY A 31 -2.58 -7.88 5.07
C GLY A 31 -3.44 -7.94 6.33
N ASN A 32 -3.74 -9.15 6.81
CA ASN A 32 -4.67 -9.39 7.90
C ASN A 32 -6.02 -8.69 7.63
N LEU A 33 -6.57 -8.98 6.47
CA LEU A 33 -7.71 -8.26 5.93
C LEU A 33 -8.98 -8.52 6.74
N HIS A 34 -9.72 -7.47 6.99
CA HIS A 34 -11.02 -7.50 7.65
C HIS A 34 -12.07 -6.77 6.81
N GLU A 35 -13.32 -6.74 7.25
CA GLU A 35 -14.44 -6.20 6.48
C GLU A 35 -14.24 -4.72 6.06
N GLY A 36 -13.51 -3.93 6.85
CA GLY A 36 -13.14 -2.55 6.46
C GLY A 36 -12.29 -2.50 5.19
N HIS A 37 -11.27 -3.36 5.09
CA HIS A 37 -10.45 -3.49 3.88
C HIS A 37 -11.29 -4.00 2.69
N LEU A 38 -12.12 -5.02 2.90
CA LEU A 38 -12.96 -5.59 1.85
C LEU A 38 -13.99 -4.59 1.34
N GLY A 39 -14.47 -3.70 2.20
CA GLY A 39 -15.32 -2.56 1.82
C GLY A 39 -14.62 -1.60 0.86
N LEU A 40 -13.36 -1.26 1.14
CA LEU A 40 -12.54 -0.44 0.22
C LEU A 40 -12.33 -1.14 -1.13
N VAL A 41 -12.08 -2.44 -1.12
CA VAL A 41 -11.92 -3.22 -2.37
C VAL A 41 -13.20 -3.22 -3.19
N ARG A 42 -14.37 -3.42 -2.57
CA ARG A 42 -15.67 -3.33 -3.27
C ARG A 42 -15.89 -1.95 -3.89
N GLU A 43 -15.51 -0.91 -3.18
CA GLU A 43 -15.59 0.46 -3.72
C GLU A 43 -14.59 0.68 -4.87
N ALA A 44 -13.39 0.13 -4.78
CA ALA A 44 -12.40 0.16 -5.85
C ALA A 44 -12.93 -0.49 -7.14
N VAL A 45 -13.60 -1.64 -7.01
CA VAL A 45 -14.23 -2.37 -8.15
C VAL A 45 -15.30 -1.53 -8.85
N ARG A 46 -15.97 -0.63 -8.14
CA ARG A 46 -16.96 0.28 -8.74
C ARG A 46 -16.33 1.45 -9.49
N ARG A 47 -15.07 1.79 -9.21
CA ARG A 47 -14.40 3.00 -9.71
C ARG A 47 -13.43 2.78 -10.85
N ALA A 48 -13.02 1.54 -11.10
CA ALA A 48 -11.99 1.24 -12.08
C ALA A 48 -12.16 -0.15 -12.70
N ASP A 49 -11.50 -0.34 -13.84
CA ASP A 49 -11.56 -1.58 -14.61
C ASP A 49 -10.66 -2.68 -14.03
N ARG A 50 -9.59 -2.28 -13.35
CA ARG A 50 -8.60 -3.17 -12.73
C ARG A 50 -8.35 -2.73 -11.30
N VAL A 51 -8.48 -3.65 -10.38
CA VAL A 51 -8.20 -3.40 -8.95
C VAL A 51 -6.93 -4.14 -8.55
N VAL A 52 -6.01 -3.40 -7.97
CA VAL A 52 -4.79 -3.93 -7.34
C VAL A 52 -4.91 -3.73 -5.83
N VAL A 53 -4.65 -4.78 -5.08
CA VAL A 53 -4.51 -4.72 -3.62
C VAL A 53 -3.07 -5.05 -3.28
N SER A 54 -2.38 -4.22 -2.49
CA SER A 54 -1.07 -4.63 -1.98
C SER A 54 -1.18 -5.25 -0.60
N ILE A 55 -0.32 -6.23 -0.35
CA ILE A 55 -0.10 -6.83 0.96
C ILE A 55 1.39 -6.73 1.25
N PHE A 56 1.76 -5.71 2.02
CA PHE A 56 3.15 -5.48 2.41
C PHE A 56 3.22 -4.91 3.82
N VAL A 57 3.81 -5.68 4.74
CA VAL A 57 4.08 -5.23 6.12
C VAL A 57 5.32 -4.35 6.09
N ASN A 58 5.12 -3.02 6.15
CA ASN A 58 6.20 -2.05 5.98
C ASN A 58 7.02 -1.88 7.26
N PRO A 59 8.29 -2.29 7.30
CA PRO A 59 9.11 -2.16 8.50
C PRO A 59 9.39 -0.72 8.91
N LEU A 60 9.36 0.23 7.97
CA LEU A 60 9.70 1.64 8.23
C LEU A 60 8.68 2.38 9.09
N GLN A 61 7.46 1.87 9.20
CA GLN A 61 6.39 2.52 9.95
C GLN A 61 6.16 1.94 11.36
N PHE A 62 6.97 0.95 11.75
CA PHE A 62 6.94 0.38 13.10
C PHE A 62 7.96 1.05 13.99
N ASP A 63 7.55 1.46 15.20
CA ASP A 63 8.42 2.08 16.18
C ASP A 63 9.29 1.03 16.88
N GLU A 64 8.75 -0.18 17.09
CA GLU A 64 9.41 -1.28 17.75
C GLU A 64 9.54 -2.50 16.83
N ALA A 65 10.72 -3.14 16.86
CA ALA A 65 10.97 -4.35 16.08
C ALA A 65 10.03 -5.49 16.47
N ALA A 66 9.65 -5.59 17.75
CA ALA A 66 8.72 -6.60 18.23
C ALA A 66 7.32 -6.47 17.59
N ASP A 67 6.81 -5.27 17.40
CA ASP A 67 5.51 -5.03 16.76
C ASP A 67 5.53 -5.45 15.29
N PHE A 68 6.62 -5.19 14.60
CA PHE A 68 6.82 -5.65 13.23
C PHE A 68 6.90 -7.18 13.14
N GLU A 69 7.66 -7.82 14.03
CA GLU A 69 7.82 -9.27 14.04
C GLU A 69 6.52 -10.01 14.37
N HIS A 70 5.71 -9.47 15.28
CA HIS A 70 4.44 -10.06 15.72
C HIS A 70 3.23 -9.61 14.89
N TYR A 71 3.43 -8.75 13.88
CA TYR A 71 2.32 -8.32 13.03
C TYR A 71 1.66 -9.54 12.34
N PRO A 72 0.33 -9.69 12.40
CA PRO A 72 -0.36 -10.86 11.84
C PRO A 72 -0.12 -11.01 10.34
N ARG A 73 0.30 -12.19 9.93
CA ARG A 73 0.53 -12.55 8.52
C ARG A 73 -0.39 -13.70 8.14
N THR A 74 -1.44 -13.39 7.40
CA THR A 74 -2.53 -14.30 7.02
C THR A 74 -2.69 -14.34 5.50
N PHE A 75 -1.58 -14.47 4.78
CA PHE A 75 -1.54 -14.29 3.33
C PHE A 75 -2.53 -15.18 2.56
N ASP A 76 -2.55 -16.48 2.84
CA ASP A 76 -3.45 -17.40 2.14
C ASP A 76 -4.93 -17.09 2.39
N GLN A 77 -5.29 -16.72 3.62
CA GLN A 77 -6.63 -16.28 3.97
C GLN A 77 -6.99 -14.96 3.28
N ASP A 78 -6.05 -14.03 3.22
CA ASP A 78 -6.23 -12.75 2.54
C ASP A 78 -6.47 -12.96 1.04
N LEU A 79 -5.68 -13.82 0.39
CA LEU A 79 -5.90 -14.19 -1.01
C LEU A 79 -7.27 -14.82 -1.24
N GLN A 80 -7.71 -15.68 -0.32
CA GLN A 80 -9.03 -16.31 -0.39
C GLN A 80 -10.16 -15.28 -0.34
N HIS A 81 -10.08 -14.29 0.56
CA HIS A 81 -11.04 -13.20 0.62
C HIS A 81 -11.04 -12.36 -0.67
N LEU A 82 -9.86 -11.99 -1.16
CA LEU A 82 -9.72 -11.13 -2.35
C LEU A 82 -10.18 -11.84 -3.64
N SER A 83 -10.00 -13.16 -3.74
CA SER A 83 -10.42 -13.93 -4.91
C SER A 83 -11.92 -13.86 -5.18
N GLN A 84 -12.72 -13.52 -4.17
CA GLN A 84 -14.18 -13.37 -4.27
C GLN A 84 -14.63 -11.97 -4.70
N LEU A 85 -13.71 -11.01 -4.84
CA LEU A 85 -14.03 -9.59 -5.01
C LEU A 85 -13.63 -8.97 -6.36
N ASN A 86 -13.40 -9.77 -7.38
CA ASN A 86 -12.99 -9.29 -8.70
C ASN A 86 -11.71 -8.43 -8.69
N VAL A 87 -10.75 -8.81 -7.86
CA VAL A 87 -9.41 -8.20 -7.81
C VAL A 87 -8.58 -8.71 -8.99
N ALA A 88 -7.96 -7.80 -9.74
CA ALA A 88 -7.15 -8.14 -10.91
C ALA A 88 -5.77 -8.66 -10.50
N ALA A 89 -5.14 -8.05 -9.51
CA ALA A 89 -3.84 -8.47 -8.98
C ALA A 89 -3.70 -8.18 -7.49
N VAL A 90 -2.96 -9.03 -6.81
CA VAL A 90 -2.40 -8.79 -5.48
C VAL A 90 -0.91 -8.53 -5.66
N PHE A 91 -0.45 -7.35 -5.23
CA PHE A 91 0.96 -6.99 -5.19
C PHE A 91 1.50 -7.27 -3.79
N ALA A 92 2.29 -8.31 -3.67
CA ALA A 92 2.81 -8.81 -2.40
C ALA A 92 4.35 -8.91 -2.43
N PRO A 93 5.06 -7.77 -2.52
CA PRO A 93 6.52 -7.75 -2.52
C PRO A 93 7.05 -8.10 -1.12
N ASP A 94 8.23 -8.68 -1.08
CA ASP A 94 9.00 -8.77 0.14
C ASP A 94 9.79 -7.47 0.43
N GLU A 95 10.50 -7.46 1.56
CA GLU A 95 11.31 -6.31 1.94
C GLU A 95 12.45 -6.04 0.96
N ALA A 96 13.10 -7.07 0.42
CA ALA A 96 14.20 -6.93 -0.53
C ALA A 96 13.72 -6.34 -1.87
N ALA A 97 12.51 -6.67 -2.30
CA ALA A 97 11.90 -6.07 -3.48
C ALA A 97 11.56 -4.58 -3.28
N MET A 98 11.10 -4.20 -2.07
CA MET A 98 10.76 -2.81 -1.76
C MET A 98 11.96 -1.95 -1.37
N TYR A 99 12.93 -2.52 -0.67
CA TYR A 99 14.12 -1.83 -0.16
C TYR A 99 15.40 -2.59 -0.50
N PRO A 100 15.79 -2.64 -1.79
CA PRO A 100 16.90 -3.48 -2.26
C PRO A 100 18.27 -3.09 -1.68
N GLU A 101 18.43 -1.84 -1.22
CA GLU A 101 19.64 -1.36 -0.56
C GLU A 101 19.55 -1.38 0.98
N GLY A 102 18.51 -2.03 1.52
CA GLY A 102 18.24 -2.08 2.96
C GLY A 102 17.46 -0.86 3.47
N ARG A 103 17.04 -0.92 4.71
CA ARG A 103 16.18 0.10 5.36
C ARG A 103 16.88 1.43 5.64
N ASP A 104 18.19 1.40 5.81
CA ASP A 104 18.95 2.55 6.30
C ASP A 104 19.45 3.45 5.16
N ASN A 105 19.60 2.89 3.98
CA ASN A 105 20.15 3.59 2.81
C ASN A 105 19.08 3.81 1.72
N ILE A 106 17.99 4.46 2.09
CA ILE A 106 16.89 4.76 1.16
C ILE A 106 16.58 6.25 1.15
N THR A 107 16.08 6.72 0.00
CA THR A 107 15.45 8.04 -0.07
C THR A 107 14.15 8.01 0.74
N ARG A 108 13.99 8.97 1.62
CA ARG A 108 12.79 9.14 2.45
C ARG A 108 11.92 10.26 1.91
N VAL A 109 10.62 10.08 2.02
CA VAL A 109 9.63 11.09 1.67
C VAL A 109 9.01 11.63 2.96
N GLU A 110 9.10 12.94 3.14
CA GLU A 110 8.53 13.63 4.30
C GLU A 110 7.42 14.58 3.86
N VAL A 111 6.35 14.63 4.64
CA VAL A 111 5.27 15.60 4.50
C VAL A 111 5.39 16.57 5.67
N PRO A 112 6.01 17.77 5.50
CA PRO A 112 6.26 18.69 6.58
C PRO A 112 4.99 19.02 7.37
N GLN A 113 5.13 19.23 8.68
CA GLN A 113 4.07 19.49 9.67
C GLN A 113 3.23 18.24 10.00
N LEU A 114 2.65 17.55 9.01
CA LEU A 114 1.80 16.39 9.27
C LEU A 114 2.57 15.18 9.84
N THR A 115 3.83 15.03 9.47
CA THR A 115 4.67 13.92 9.96
C THR A 115 5.24 14.14 11.35
N SER A 116 5.18 15.37 11.89
CA SER A 116 5.75 15.75 13.19
C SER A 116 4.71 16.13 14.25
N GLU A 117 3.43 16.19 13.91
CA GLU A 117 2.36 16.59 14.83
C GLU A 117 1.47 15.41 15.23
N LEU A 118 0.71 15.53 16.34
CA LEU A 118 -0.24 14.53 16.85
C LEU A 118 0.39 13.13 16.97
N GLU A 119 -0.09 12.15 16.22
CA GLU A 119 0.47 10.80 16.18
C GLU A 119 1.94 10.78 15.73
N GLY A 120 2.32 11.67 14.80
CA GLY A 120 3.70 11.81 14.36
C GLY A 120 4.65 12.27 15.48
N ALA A 121 4.17 13.10 16.42
CA ALA A 121 4.94 13.49 17.61
C ALA A 121 5.10 12.33 18.60
N ARG A 122 4.10 11.45 18.70
CA ARG A 122 4.12 10.26 19.57
C ARG A 122 4.90 9.09 18.97
N ARG A 123 4.95 9.01 17.66
CA ARG A 123 5.56 7.94 16.87
C ARG A 123 6.56 8.51 15.85
N PRO A 124 7.74 9.00 16.31
CA PRO A 124 8.72 9.60 15.41
C PRO A 124 9.10 8.67 14.26
N GLY A 125 9.07 9.18 13.03
CA GLY A 125 9.39 8.41 11.83
C GLY A 125 8.25 7.56 11.26
N HIS A 126 7.15 7.34 11.99
CA HIS A 126 6.02 6.55 11.51
C HIS A 126 5.44 7.07 10.19
N PHE A 127 5.05 8.34 10.13
CA PHE A 127 4.46 8.92 8.92
C PHE A 127 5.46 9.16 7.80
N THR A 128 6.73 9.37 8.10
CA THR A 128 7.80 9.33 7.08
C THR A 128 7.92 7.94 6.47
N GLY A 129 7.82 6.89 7.28
CA GLY A 129 7.74 5.51 6.81
C GLY A 129 6.51 5.24 5.92
N VAL A 130 5.35 5.75 6.32
CA VAL A 130 4.10 5.66 5.54
C VAL A 130 4.23 6.42 4.22
N ALA A 131 4.66 7.68 4.24
CA ALA A 131 4.83 8.50 3.04
C ALA A 131 5.82 7.86 2.05
N THR A 132 6.92 7.31 2.56
CA THR A 132 7.95 6.65 1.76
C THR A 132 7.39 5.38 1.09
N VAL A 133 6.74 4.49 1.84
CA VAL A 133 6.19 3.25 1.27
C VAL A 133 5.06 3.53 0.28
N VAL A 134 4.16 4.46 0.60
CA VAL A 134 3.04 4.81 -0.30
C VAL A 134 3.57 5.37 -1.61
N THR A 135 4.59 6.23 -1.58
CA THR A 135 5.25 6.73 -2.80
C THR A 135 5.80 5.58 -3.63
N LYS A 136 6.52 4.63 -3.03
CA LYS A 136 7.06 3.46 -3.74
C LYS A 136 5.95 2.58 -4.31
N LEU A 137 4.89 2.32 -3.54
CA LEU A 137 3.74 1.54 -4.00
C LEU A 137 3.02 2.23 -5.17
N PHE A 138 2.84 3.56 -5.13
CA PHE A 138 2.24 4.30 -6.24
C PHE A 138 3.11 4.24 -7.51
N GLN A 139 4.43 4.27 -7.38
CA GLN A 139 5.35 4.10 -8.51
C GLN A 139 5.34 2.67 -9.06
N ALA A 140 5.07 1.67 -8.25
CA ALA A 140 4.93 0.28 -8.70
C ALA A 140 3.60 0.02 -9.39
N VAL A 141 2.48 0.49 -8.81
CA VAL A 141 1.11 0.19 -9.27
C VAL A 141 0.61 1.18 -10.33
N LEU A 142 1.10 2.42 -10.34
CA LEU A 142 0.68 3.50 -11.25
C LEU A 142 -0.87 3.70 -11.27
N PRO A 143 -1.53 3.87 -10.13
CA PRO A 143 -2.97 3.89 -10.06
C PRO A 143 -3.56 5.22 -10.59
N ASP A 144 -4.80 5.17 -11.09
CA ASP A 144 -5.61 6.34 -11.40
C ASP A 144 -6.39 6.82 -10.18
N VAL A 145 -6.70 5.91 -9.26
CA VAL A 145 -7.35 6.20 -7.98
C VAL A 145 -6.83 5.25 -6.90
N ALA A 146 -6.61 5.76 -5.70
CA ALA A 146 -6.24 4.96 -4.54
C ALA A 146 -7.26 5.18 -3.41
N LEU A 147 -7.59 4.10 -2.69
CA LEU A 147 -8.58 4.11 -1.62
C LEU A 147 -7.92 3.82 -0.28
N PHE A 148 -8.22 4.67 0.70
CA PHE A 148 -7.73 4.56 2.08
C PHE A 148 -8.90 4.66 3.05
N GLY A 149 -8.81 3.98 4.19
CA GLY A 149 -9.81 4.08 5.25
C GLY A 149 -9.70 5.42 5.99
N GLU A 150 -10.85 5.94 6.45
CA GLU A 150 -10.90 7.18 7.24
C GLU A 150 -10.56 6.95 8.71
N LYS A 151 -10.48 5.70 9.17
CA LYS A 151 -10.16 5.37 10.56
C LYS A 151 -8.81 5.97 10.98
N ASP A 152 -7.81 5.89 10.10
CA ASP A 152 -6.49 6.50 10.29
C ASP A 152 -6.45 7.87 9.59
N TYR A 153 -7.20 8.83 10.15
CA TYR A 153 -7.42 10.11 9.51
C TYR A 153 -6.14 10.90 9.22
N GLN A 154 -5.18 10.90 10.14
CA GLN A 154 -3.89 11.57 9.93
C GLN A 154 -3.10 10.94 8.78
N GLN A 155 -3.12 9.61 8.65
CA GLN A 155 -2.53 8.91 7.50
C GLN A 155 -3.19 9.36 6.19
N LEU A 156 -4.52 9.46 6.16
CA LEU A 156 -5.26 9.95 5.00
C LEU A 156 -4.85 11.37 4.62
N LEU A 157 -4.65 12.26 5.59
CA LEU A 157 -4.16 13.63 5.34
C LEU A 157 -2.74 13.64 4.76
N VAL A 158 -1.85 12.79 5.28
CA VAL A 158 -0.49 12.62 4.73
C VAL A 158 -0.55 12.19 3.27
N VAL A 159 -1.36 11.17 2.95
CA VAL A 159 -1.51 10.69 1.57
C VAL A 159 -2.13 11.75 0.66
N ARG A 160 -3.15 12.47 1.10
CA ARG A 160 -3.72 13.59 0.33
C ARG A 160 -2.69 14.66 0.01
N LYS A 161 -1.86 15.00 0.96
CA LYS A 161 -0.78 15.99 0.76
C LYS A 161 0.31 15.46 -0.17
N LEU A 162 0.58 14.15 -0.10
CA LEU A 162 1.56 13.48 -0.94
C LEU A 162 1.19 13.53 -2.43
N VAL A 163 -0.10 13.42 -2.76
CA VAL A 163 -0.58 13.39 -4.16
C VAL A 163 -0.96 14.76 -4.71
N ALA A 164 -1.02 15.79 -3.88
CA ALA A 164 -1.30 17.16 -4.30
C ALA A 164 -0.09 17.80 -4.97
#